data_59dd304d2660f41d7596cba8d0190a02
#
_entry.id   59dd304d2660f41d7596cba8d0190a02
#
_cell.length_a   1.000
_cell.length_b   1.000
_cell.length_c   1.000
_cell.angle_alpha   90.00
_cell.angle_beta   90.00
_cell.angle_gamma   90.00
#
_symmetry.space_group_name_H-M   'P 1'
#
loop_
_entity.id
_entity.type
_entity.pdbx_description
1 polymer ?
#
loop_
_entity_poly.entity_id
_entity_poly.type
_entity_poly.pdbx_seq_one_letter_code
_entity_poly.pdbx_strand_id
1 'polypeptide(L)'
;SQDESNRSPLFWEMMKPIPLASKDSFSEHAKIMRADSILFLKDRFVPKLDDLHRIRSTSPEECLLIKVFALQSVLYFYMANTPSYLEYLSNADTRVSYKWHHKFLSVLEHTCKPDRWLLKDPSHLGNLEEILNFYPDACFIHIRRDPAETLPSICSLTSQVRRGFTTNVDLRDLGKKTLEFWSKSNEKNEIQKQKISSDRYLNIEYEDLVNDPINLVKEIYTKFSLSFDQPLINKMMSYVDEGSKEAKAKHSYSLEDYGLDKEEVHNKLNFS
;
A
#
# COMPACT_ATOMS: atom_id res chain seq x y z
N SER A 1 -7.15 10.55 6.92
CA SER A 1 -7.63 9.80 8.08
C SER A 1 -8.85 10.47 8.69
N GLN A 2 -9.79 9.70 9.24
CA GLN A 2 -10.90 10.25 10.04
C GLN A 2 -10.42 10.67 11.45
N ASP A 3 -9.37 10.04 11.94
CA ASP A 3 -8.64 10.43 13.14
C ASP A 3 -7.57 11.46 12.79
N GLU A 4 -7.71 12.66 13.36
CA GLU A 4 -6.78 13.78 13.12
C GLU A 4 -5.40 13.56 13.73
N SER A 5 -5.28 12.67 14.73
CA SER A 5 -4.00 12.23 15.29
C SER A 5 -3.19 11.39 14.30
N ASN A 6 -3.85 10.77 13.31
CA ASN A 6 -3.22 9.94 12.29
C ASN A 6 -3.05 10.71 10.98
N ARG A 7 -1.86 10.64 10.40
CA ARG A 7 -1.57 11.21 9.08
C ARG A 7 -0.93 10.19 8.17
N SER A 8 -1.32 10.23 6.91
CA SER A 8 -0.65 9.51 5.83
C SER A 8 -0.06 10.51 4.84
N PRO A 9 1.08 10.24 4.20
CA PRO A 9 1.58 11.07 3.12
C PRO A 9 0.58 11.13 1.97
N LEU A 10 0.39 12.31 1.41
CA LEU A 10 -0.52 12.55 0.29
C LEU A 10 0.21 12.38 -1.05
N PHE A 11 -0.53 11.99 -2.10
CA PHE A 11 0.08 11.78 -3.42
C PHE A 11 0.90 12.99 -3.90
N TRP A 12 0.38 14.22 -3.79
CA TRP A 12 1.09 15.43 -4.22
C TRP A 12 2.40 15.68 -3.45
N GLU A 13 2.44 15.30 -2.17
CA GLU A 13 3.64 15.41 -1.33
C GLU A 13 4.72 14.43 -1.78
N MET A 14 4.30 13.20 -2.14
CA MET A 14 5.20 12.16 -2.61
C MET A 14 5.81 12.50 -3.98
N MET A 15 5.07 13.20 -4.85
CA MET A 15 5.56 13.57 -6.19
C MET A 15 6.69 14.61 -6.14
N LYS A 16 6.66 15.54 -5.23
CA LYS A 16 7.70 16.58 -5.08
C LYS A 16 7.77 17.10 -3.65
N PRO A 17 8.43 16.38 -2.73
CA PRO A 17 8.54 16.80 -1.33
C PRO A 17 9.32 18.11 -1.17
N ILE A 18 10.31 18.37 -2.02
CA ILE A 18 11.19 19.54 -1.93
C ILE A 18 11.00 20.45 -3.16
N PRO A 19 11.05 21.79 -2.98
CA PRO A 19 11.03 22.53 -1.72
C PRO A 19 9.75 22.26 -0.95
N LEU A 20 9.81 22.37 0.39
CA LEU A 20 8.61 22.25 1.21
C LEU A 20 7.57 23.27 0.74
N ALA A 21 6.30 22.88 0.72
CA ALA A 21 5.23 23.85 0.56
C ALA A 21 5.27 24.76 1.78
N SER A 22 5.37 26.06 1.57
CA SER A 22 5.07 26.99 2.65
C SER A 22 3.58 26.84 2.99
N LYS A 23 3.22 27.11 4.23
CA LYS A 23 1.79 27.12 4.63
C LYS A 23 0.99 28.25 3.92
N ASP A 24 1.63 29.00 3.00
CA ASP A 24 0.92 29.85 2.08
C ASP A 24 0.18 28.98 1.04
N SER A 25 -1.05 29.32 0.80
CA SER A 25 -1.94 28.55 -0.07
C SER A 25 -1.44 28.42 -1.52
N PHE A 26 -0.54 29.30 -1.98
CA PHE A 26 -0.10 29.33 -3.37
C PHE A 26 0.88 28.20 -3.71
N SER A 27 1.90 27.96 -2.89
CA SER A 27 2.90 26.91 -3.18
C SER A 27 2.31 25.51 -3.05
N GLU A 28 1.39 25.32 -2.10
CA GLU A 28 0.63 24.07 -1.95
C GLU A 28 -0.27 23.83 -3.16
N HIS A 29 -1.08 24.82 -3.56
CA HIS A 29 -1.93 24.73 -4.74
C HIS A 29 -1.14 24.41 -6.02
N ALA A 30 0.02 25.04 -6.22
CA ALA A 30 0.87 24.78 -7.38
C ALA A 30 1.36 23.32 -7.43
N LYS A 31 1.66 22.71 -6.27
CA LYS A 31 2.06 21.31 -6.18
C LYS A 31 0.88 20.36 -6.43
N ILE A 32 -0.29 20.69 -5.88
CA ILE A 32 -1.54 19.92 -6.12
C ILE A 32 -1.87 19.97 -7.61
N MET A 33 -1.89 21.13 -8.25
CA MET A 33 -2.12 21.26 -9.69
C MET A 33 -1.14 20.46 -10.55
N ARG A 34 0.14 20.41 -10.14
CA ARG A 34 1.12 19.54 -10.80
C ARG A 34 0.78 18.06 -10.65
N ALA A 35 0.40 17.63 -9.45
CA ALA A 35 -0.03 16.26 -9.20
C ALA A 35 -1.28 15.90 -10.02
N ASP A 36 -2.26 16.80 -10.09
CA ASP A 36 -3.46 16.64 -10.93
C ASP A 36 -3.10 16.51 -12.41
N SER A 37 -2.11 17.28 -12.89
CA SER A 37 -1.63 17.17 -14.27
C SER A 37 -0.99 15.80 -14.55
N ILE A 38 -0.25 15.25 -13.58
CA ILE A 38 0.32 13.90 -13.69
C ILE A 38 -0.80 12.85 -13.72
N LEU A 39 -1.81 12.98 -12.85
CA LEU A 39 -2.94 12.07 -12.81
C LEU A 39 -3.77 12.15 -14.11
N PHE A 40 -3.99 13.35 -14.65
CA PHE A 40 -4.62 13.51 -15.97
C PHE A 40 -3.88 12.76 -17.07
N LEU A 41 -2.55 12.84 -17.10
CA LEU A 41 -1.74 12.08 -18.05
C LEU A 41 -1.84 10.56 -17.78
N LYS A 42 -1.79 10.14 -16.52
CA LYS A 42 -2.00 8.72 -16.14
C LYS A 42 -3.34 8.22 -16.70
N ASP A 43 -4.42 8.96 -16.53
CA ASP A 43 -5.75 8.57 -17.02
C ASP A 43 -5.81 8.48 -18.54
N ARG A 44 -5.01 9.27 -19.24
CA ARG A 44 -4.90 9.18 -20.71
C ARG A 44 -4.17 7.92 -21.19
N PHE A 45 -3.17 7.45 -20.43
CA PHE A 45 -2.35 6.27 -20.81
C PHE A 45 -2.86 4.97 -20.18
N VAL A 46 -3.45 5.03 -19.00
CA VAL A 46 -3.95 3.88 -18.23
C VAL A 46 -5.36 4.16 -17.69
N PRO A 47 -6.37 4.34 -18.57
CA PRO A 47 -7.69 4.83 -18.17
C PRO A 47 -8.43 3.90 -17.20
N LYS A 48 -8.17 2.58 -17.26
CA LYS A 48 -8.82 1.58 -16.39
C LYS A 48 -8.15 1.44 -15.01
N LEU A 49 -7.09 2.19 -14.74
CA LEU A 49 -6.39 2.07 -13.45
C LEU A 49 -7.26 2.60 -12.31
N ASP A 50 -8.00 3.67 -12.52
CA ASP A 50 -8.89 4.26 -11.49
C ASP A 50 -9.99 3.30 -11.00
N ASP A 51 -10.39 2.35 -11.84
CA ASP A 51 -11.35 1.31 -11.46
C ASP A 51 -10.73 0.31 -10.46
N LEU A 52 -9.43 0.03 -10.59
CA LEU A 52 -8.68 -0.91 -9.76
C LEU A 52 -8.01 -0.24 -8.55
N HIS A 53 -7.46 0.94 -8.76
CA HIS A 53 -6.75 1.71 -7.75
C HIS A 53 -6.97 3.21 -7.97
N ARG A 54 -7.90 3.78 -7.24
CA ARG A 54 -8.29 5.19 -7.36
C ARG A 54 -7.27 6.07 -6.68
N ILE A 55 -6.57 6.90 -7.46
CA ILE A 55 -5.58 7.86 -6.98
C ILE A 55 -6.14 9.28 -7.08
N ARG A 56 -5.96 10.08 -6.03
CA ARG A 56 -6.28 11.51 -6.00
C ARG A 56 -5.07 12.29 -5.50
N SER A 57 -4.85 13.48 -6.03
CA SER A 57 -3.72 14.32 -5.63
C SER A 57 -3.65 14.57 -4.13
N THR A 58 -4.79 14.82 -3.50
CA THR A 58 -4.94 15.13 -2.07
C THR A 58 -5.31 13.94 -1.20
N SER A 59 -5.31 12.71 -1.74
CA SER A 59 -5.58 11.50 -0.98
C SER A 59 -4.29 10.86 -0.47
N PRO A 60 -4.36 10.13 0.66
CA PRO A 60 -3.28 9.25 1.11
C PRO A 60 -2.88 8.26 0.03
N GLU A 61 -1.57 7.97 -0.05
CA GLU A 61 -1.05 7.02 -1.03
C GLU A 61 -0.01 6.10 -0.40
N GLU A 62 0.36 5.04 -1.13
CA GLU A 62 1.21 3.96 -0.62
C GLU A 62 2.69 4.35 -0.57
N CYS A 63 3.39 3.86 0.45
CA CYS A 63 4.82 4.13 0.66
C CYS A 63 5.72 3.63 -0.48
N LEU A 64 5.22 2.77 -1.37
CA LEU A 64 5.96 2.34 -2.56
C LEU A 64 6.42 3.54 -3.43
N LEU A 65 5.67 4.65 -3.43
CA LEU A 65 6.05 5.90 -4.12
C LEU A 65 7.26 6.56 -3.46
N ILE A 66 7.40 6.48 -2.14
CA ILE A 66 8.58 6.98 -1.43
C ILE A 66 9.81 6.11 -1.74
N LYS A 67 9.63 4.80 -1.80
CA LYS A 67 10.72 3.85 -2.10
C LYS A 67 11.29 3.98 -3.51
N VAL A 68 10.56 4.64 -4.44
CA VAL A 68 11.08 4.97 -5.78
C VAL A 68 12.38 5.77 -5.70
N PHE A 69 12.49 6.69 -4.75
CA PHE A 69 13.70 7.52 -4.58
C PHE A 69 14.95 6.72 -4.18
N ALA A 70 14.76 5.53 -3.63
CA ALA A 70 15.85 4.61 -3.30
C ALA A 70 16.11 3.56 -4.41
N LEU A 71 15.38 3.61 -5.52
CA LEU A 71 15.39 2.57 -6.55
C LEU A 71 15.08 1.17 -5.99
N GLN A 72 14.26 1.09 -4.94
CA GLN A 72 13.85 -0.15 -4.26
C GLN A 72 12.33 -0.20 -4.07
N SER A 73 11.58 0.00 -5.17
CA SER A 73 10.12 -0.04 -5.15
C SER A 73 9.58 -1.10 -6.10
N VAL A 74 8.60 -1.88 -5.62
CA VAL A 74 7.86 -2.83 -6.46
C VAL A 74 7.12 -2.14 -7.61
N LEU A 75 6.93 -0.82 -7.55
CA LEU A 75 6.31 -0.04 -8.63
C LEU A 75 7.01 -0.23 -9.97
N TYR A 76 8.34 -0.35 -9.98
CA TYR A 76 9.08 -0.59 -11.22
C TYR A 76 8.71 -1.93 -11.88
N PHE A 77 8.46 -2.96 -11.08
CA PHE A 77 7.94 -4.22 -11.59
C PHE A 77 6.50 -4.09 -12.11
N TYR A 78 5.67 -3.25 -11.46
CA TYR A 78 4.31 -2.99 -11.96
C TYR A 78 4.33 -2.25 -13.30
N MET A 79 5.30 -1.37 -13.53
CA MET A 79 5.40 -0.59 -14.78
C MET A 79 6.01 -1.37 -15.94
N ALA A 80 6.94 -2.29 -15.69
CA ALA A 80 7.68 -2.99 -16.73
C ALA A 80 8.01 -4.44 -16.36
N ASN A 81 8.16 -5.31 -17.37
CA ASN A 81 8.63 -6.67 -17.16
C ASN A 81 10.15 -6.66 -16.94
N THR A 82 10.57 -6.59 -15.70
CA THR A 82 11.97 -6.49 -15.27
C THR A 82 12.32 -7.62 -14.30
N PRO A 83 12.51 -8.88 -14.80
CA PRO A 83 12.71 -10.04 -13.93
C PRO A 83 14.00 -9.95 -13.08
N SER A 84 15.10 -9.45 -13.63
CA SER A 84 16.36 -9.25 -12.90
C SER A 84 16.22 -8.20 -11.79
N TYR A 85 15.38 -7.19 -11.99
CA TYR A 85 15.08 -6.21 -10.95
C TYR A 85 14.21 -6.81 -9.84
N LEU A 86 13.26 -7.67 -10.16
CA LEU A 86 12.44 -8.35 -9.17
C LEU A 86 13.28 -9.31 -8.32
N GLU A 87 14.22 -10.01 -8.94
CA GLU A 87 15.21 -10.83 -8.24
C GLU A 87 16.11 -9.96 -7.32
N TYR A 88 16.57 -8.81 -7.82
CA TYR A 88 17.29 -7.84 -7.00
C TYR A 88 16.47 -7.42 -5.79
N LEU A 89 15.20 -7.02 -5.96
CA LEU A 89 14.33 -6.61 -4.84
C LEU A 89 14.16 -7.71 -3.79
N SER A 90 14.02 -8.97 -4.21
CA SER A 90 13.86 -10.11 -3.30
C SER A 90 15.08 -10.32 -2.39
N ASN A 91 16.27 -9.90 -2.83
CA ASN A 91 17.55 -10.12 -2.13
C ASN A 91 18.21 -8.81 -1.65
N ALA A 92 17.63 -7.65 -1.96
CA ALA A 92 18.21 -6.35 -1.64
C ALA A 92 18.28 -6.12 -0.13
N ASP A 93 19.31 -5.37 0.27
CA ASP A 93 19.35 -4.75 1.60
C ASP A 93 18.35 -3.59 1.66
N THR A 94 17.22 -3.83 2.27
CA THR A 94 16.10 -2.87 2.34
C THR A 94 16.34 -1.73 3.32
N ARG A 95 17.44 -1.75 4.12
CA ARG A 95 17.83 -0.61 4.97
C ARG A 95 17.98 0.67 4.17
N VAL A 96 18.41 0.58 2.91
CA VAL A 96 18.56 1.75 2.04
C VAL A 96 17.21 2.40 1.77
N SER A 97 16.19 1.62 1.41
CA SER A 97 14.84 2.15 1.14
C SER A 97 14.19 2.72 2.40
N TYR A 98 14.32 2.05 3.55
CA TYR A 98 13.74 2.55 4.81
C TYR A 98 14.50 3.76 5.37
N LYS A 99 15.80 3.88 5.13
CA LYS A 99 16.54 5.11 5.42
C LYS A 99 16.01 6.31 4.60
N TRP A 100 15.71 6.10 3.31
CA TRP A 100 15.10 7.13 2.48
C TRP A 100 13.65 7.40 2.90
N HIS A 101 12.90 6.38 3.21
CA HIS A 101 11.53 6.48 3.72
C HIS A 101 11.48 7.34 4.99
N HIS A 102 12.33 7.06 5.97
CA HIS A 102 12.43 7.83 7.21
C HIS A 102 12.81 9.29 6.93
N LYS A 103 13.83 9.54 6.10
CA LYS A 103 14.20 10.91 5.72
C LYS A 103 13.06 11.64 5.03
N PHE A 104 12.30 10.94 4.19
CA PHE A 104 11.17 11.53 3.50
C PHE A 104 10.09 12.00 4.48
N LEU A 105 9.70 11.17 5.42
CA LEU A 105 8.75 11.53 6.47
C LEU A 105 9.28 12.69 7.33
N SER A 106 10.55 12.65 7.71
CA SER A 106 11.19 13.73 8.47
C SER A 106 11.14 15.06 7.71
N VAL A 107 11.24 15.07 6.38
CA VAL A 107 11.06 16.29 5.57
C VAL A 107 9.61 16.78 5.67
N LEU A 108 8.61 15.91 5.60
CA LEU A 108 7.21 16.32 5.73
C LEU A 108 6.90 16.86 7.13
N GLU A 109 7.53 16.35 8.17
CA GLU A 109 7.37 16.80 9.57
C GLU A 109 7.78 18.26 9.81
N HIS A 110 8.55 18.88 8.91
CA HIS A 110 8.82 20.32 8.97
C HIS A 110 7.58 21.18 8.72
N THR A 111 6.61 20.65 7.98
CA THR A 111 5.36 21.37 7.67
C THR A 111 4.16 20.84 8.44
N CYS A 112 4.24 19.58 8.87
CA CYS A 112 3.19 18.94 9.66
C CYS A 112 3.84 18.03 10.70
N LYS A 113 3.35 18.05 11.93
CA LYS A 113 3.79 17.13 12.99
C LYS A 113 2.59 16.26 13.37
N PRO A 114 2.43 15.09 12.78
CA PRO A 114 1.37 14.17 13.19
C PRO A 114 1.72 13.56 14.55
N ASP A 115 0.72 13.19 15.34
CA ASP A 115 0.92 12.36 16.52
C ASP A 115 1.37 10.96 16.10
N ARG A 116 0.84 10.47 14.98
CA ARG A 116 1.17 9.17 14.40
C ARG A 116 1.17 9.20 12.87
N TRP A 117 2.09 8.48 12.27
CA TRP A 117 2.03 8.12 10.86
C TRP A 117 1.19 6.85 10.68
N LEU A 118 0.19 6.91 9.79
CA LEU A 118 -0.53 5.75 9.29
C LEU A 118 -0.02 5.43 7.88
N LEU A 119 0.79 4.39 7.78
CA LEU A 119 1.54 4.05 6.58
C LEU A 119 1.03 2.73 5.98
N LYS A 120 1.00 2.64 4.66
CA LYS A 120 0.57 1.43 3.96
C LYS A 120 1.44 1.19 2.73
N ASP A 121 1.90 -0.04 2.58
CA ASP A 121 2.59 -0.51 1.37
C ASP A 121 2.56 -2.05 1.36
N PRO A 122 2.11 -2.70 0.30
CA PRO A 122 2.19 -4.17 0.20
C PRO A 122 3.61 -4.69 0.41
N SER A 123 4.64 -3.95 -0.02
CA SER A 123 6.04 -4.32 0.13
C SER A 123 6.63 -4.05 1.51
N HIS A 124 5.82 -3.67 2.52
CA HIS A 124 6.21 -3.77 3.92
C HIS A 124 6.24 -5.24 4.38
N LEU A 125 5.49 -6.11 3.73
CA LEU A 125 5.51 -7.55 3.96
C LEU A 125 6.94 -8.10 3.80
N GLY A 126 7.42 -8.80 4.82
CA GLY A 126 8.79 -9.34 4.86
C GLY A 126 9.90 -8.32 5.15
N ASN A 127 9.55 -7.11 5.62
CA ASN A 127 10.50 -6.06 5.99
C ASN A 127 10.25 -5.50 7.40
N LEU A 128 9.64 -6.27 8.29
CA LEU A 128 9.23 -5.83 9.62
C LEU A 128 10.43 -5.44 10.50
N GLU A 129 11.52 -6.19 10.42
CA GLU A 129 12.76 -5.89 11.17
C GLU A 129 13.34 -4.53 10.74
N GLU A 130 13.39 -4.26 9.44
CA GLU A 130 13.92 -2.98 8.96
C GLU A 130 12.99 -1.81 9.29
N ILE A 131 11.69 -2.03 9.31
CA ILE A 131 10.74 -1.02 9.79
C ILE A 131 11.04 -0.69 11.25
N LEU A 132 11.23 -1.69 12.12
CA LEU A 132 11.54 -1.48 13.54
C LEU A 132 12.88 -0.79 13.78
N ASN A 133 13.87 -0.98 12.90
CA ASN A 133 15.15 -0.29 12.98
C ASN A 133 15.03 1.23 12.80
N PHE A 134 14.07 1.69 11.99
CA PHE A 134 13.84 3.11 11.73
C PHE A 134 12.66 3.68 12.53
N TYR A 135 11.71 2.85 12.92
CA TYR A 135 10.49 3.18 13.67
C TYR A 135 10.34 2.21 14.85
N PRO A 136 11.12 2.41 15.93
CA PRO A 136 11.18 1.47 17.04
C PRO A 136 9.82 1.26 17.75
N ASP A 137 8.91 2.20 17.61
CA ASP A 137 7.56 2.20 18.19
C ASP A 137 6.47 1.73 17.20
N ALA A 138 6.83 1.31 15.98
CA ALA A 138 5.84 0.90 14.98
C ALA A 138 4.98 -0.28 15.48
N CYS A 139 3.68 -0.20 15.23
CA CYS A 139 2.71 -1.28 15.38
C CYS A 139 2.26 -1.75 13.99
N PHE A 140 2.01 -3.04 13.86
CA PHE A 140 1.69 -3.67 12.59
C PHE A 140 0.26 -4.18 12.57
N ILE A 141 -0.48 -3.83 11.53
CA ILE A 141 -1.78 -4.38 11.21
C ILE A 141 -1.63 -5.13 9.88
N HIS A 142 -1.75 -6.45 9.94
CA HIS A 142 -1.66 -7.31 8.77
C HIS A 142 -3.06 -7.75 8.35
N ILE A 143 -3.54 -7.21 7.23
CA ILE A 143 -4.83 -7.59 6.66
C ILE A 143 -4.63 -8.86 5.84
N ARG A 144 -5.30 -9.93 6.24
CA ARG A 144 -5.28 -11.24 5.59
C ARG A 144 -6.49 -11.37 4.67
N ARG A 145 -6.28 -11.90 3.51
CA ARG A 145 -7.33 -12.21 2.54
C ARG A 145 -6.91 -13.44 1.75
N ASP A 146 -7.87 -14.24 1.28
CA ASP A 146 -7.57 -15.43 0.45
C ASP A 146 -6.60 -15.05 -0.69
N PRO A 147 -5.41 -15.70 -0.75
CA PRO A 147 -4.43 -15.43 -1.81
C PRO A 147 -4.97 -15.79 -3.20
N ALA A 148 -5.96 -16.69 -3.30
CA ALA A 148 -6.63 -16.99 -4.56
C ALA A 148 -7.48 -15.82 -5.09
N GLU A 149 -7.82 -14.84 -4.24
CA GLU A 149 -8.50 -13.60 -4.63
C GLU A 149 -7.51 -12.44 -4.80
N THR A 150 -6.52 -12.34 -3.90
CA THR A 150 -5.55 -11.23 -3.90
C THR A 150 -4.58 -11.30 -5.06
N LEU A 151 -4.07 -12.49 -5.39
CA LEU A 151 -3.03 -12.64 -6.40
C LEU A 151 -3.50 -12.26 -7.81
N PRO A 152 -4.67 -12.73 -8.30
CA PRO A 152 -5.18 -12.30 -9.60
C PRO A 152 -5.53 -10.81 -9.62
N SER A 153 -5.91 -10.21 -8.50
CA SER A 153 -6.12 -8.77 -8.38
C SER A 153 -4.84 -7.98 -8.59
N ILE A 154 -3.73 -8.39 -7.95
CA ILE A 154 -2.40 -7.79 -8.15
C ILE A 154 -1.94 -7.96 -9.60
N CYS A 155 -2.14 -9.13 -10.18
CA CYS A 155 -1.81 -9.40 -11.58
C CYS A 155 -2.63 -8.51 -12.53
N SER A 156 -3.91 -8.33 -12.26
CA SER A 156 -4.79 -7.45 -13.03
C SER A 156 -4.32 -6.01 -12.99
N LEU A 157 -4.07 -5.48 -11.79
CA LEU A 157 -3.52 -4.13 -11.60
C LEU A 157 -2.20 -3.96 -12.39
N THR A 158 -1.26 -4.88 -12.20
CA THR A 158 0.05 -4.85 -12.86
C THR A 158 -0.09 -4.91 -14.38
N SER A 159 -0.95 -5.77 -14.90
CA SER A 159 -1.18 -5.88 -16.34
C SER A 159 -1.74 -4.60 -16.94
N GLN A 160 -2.66 -3.93 -16.24
CA GLN A 160 -3.23 -2.65 -16.69
C GLN A 160 -2.16 -1.54 -16.69
N VAL A 161 -1.35 -1.45 -15.63
CA VAL A 161 -0.24 -0.49 -15.58
C VAL A 161 0.74 -0.73 -16.73
N ARG A 162 1.15 -1.99 -16.97
CA ARG A 162 2.07 -2.32 -18.08
C ARG A 162 1.51 -1.98 -19.45
N ARG A 163 0.20 -2.16 -19.67
CA ARG A 163 -0.45 -1.80 -20.96
C ARG A 163 -0.40 -0.31 -21.28
N GLY A 164 -0.15 0.54 -20.30
CA GLY A 164 0.15 1.96 -20.54
C GLY A 164 1.52 2.18 -21.22
N PHE A 165 2.43 1.20 -21.15
CA PHE A 165 3.81 1.30 -21.65
C PHE A 165 4.17 0.26 -22.72
N THR A 166 3.37 -0.81 -22.86
CA THR A 166 3.62 -1.89 -23.84
C THR A 166 2.30 -2.47 -24.36
N THR A 167 2.30 -2.91 -25.59
CA THR A 167 1.17 -3.57 -26.24
C THR A 167 1.09 -5.07 -25.94
N ASN A 168 2.19 -5.66 -25.50
CA ASN A 168 2.25 -7.09 -25.23
C ASN A 168 2.61 -7.36 -23.76
N VAL A 169 1.68 -7.97 -23.02
CA VAL A 169 1.87 -8.42 -21.65
C VAL A 169 1.60 -9.92 -21.59
N ASP A 170 2.66 -10.69 -21.33
CA ASP A 170 2.53 -12.13 -21.06
C ASP A 170 1.94 -12.32 -19.65
N LEU A 171 0.65 -12.68 -19.60
CA LEU A 171 -0.10 -12.84 -18.36
C LEU A 171 0.37 -14.06 -17.55
N ARG A 172 0.81 -15.15 -18.20
CA ARG A 172 1.30 -16.35 -17.50
C ARG A 172 2.65 -16.09 -16.84
N ASP A 173 3.55 -15.44 -17.55
CA ASP A 173 4.85 -15.01 -17.00
C ASP A 173 4.65 -14.02 -15.84
N LEU A 174 3.71 -13.09 -15.99
CA LEU A 174 3.34 -12.17 -14.92
C LEU A 174 2.81 -12.91 -13.69
N GLY A 175 1.87 -13.85 -13.84
CA GLY A 175 1.31 -14.62 -12.75
C GLY A 175 2.38 -15.38 -11.98
N LYS A 176 3.22 -16.13 -12.70
CA LYS A 176 4.33 -16.89 -12.11
C LYS A 176 5.27 -16.01 -11.29
N LYS A 177 5.74 -14.90 -11.87
CA LYS A 177 6.67 -13.97 -11.20
C LYS A 177 6.02 -13.29 -9.97
N THR A 178 4.75 -12.95 -10.08
CA THR A 178 4.00 -12.35 -8.98
C THR A 178 3.88 -13.33 -7.82
N LEU A 179 3.51 -14.59 -8.09
CA LEU A 179 3.43 -15.64 -7.08
C LEU A 179 4.79 -15.89 -6.42
N GLU A 180 5.87 -16.01 -7.20
CA GLU A 180 7.22 -16.24 -6.66
C GLU A 180 7.69 -15.10 -5.75
N PHE A 181 7.46 -13.86 -6.16
CA PHE A 181 7.86 -12.69 -5.38
C PHE A 181 7.11 -12.60 -4.04
N TRP A 182 5.79 -12.71 -4.07
CA TRP A 182 4.97 -12.58 -2.87
C TRP A 182 5.09 -13.79 -1.94
N SER A 183 5.36 -14.99 -2.47
CA SER A 183 5.68 -16.17 -1.65
C SER A 183 6.94 -15.94 -0.81
N LYS A 184 8.01 -15.44 -1.42
CA LYS A 184 9.24 -15.11 -0.69
C LYS A 184 9.03 -14.00 0.35
N SER A 185 8.23 -12.99 0.00
CA SER A 185 7.92 -11.89 0.92
C SER A 185 7.11 -12.38 2.12
N ASN A 186 6.15 -13.27 1.88
CA ASN A 186 5.33 -13.87 2.94
C ASN A 186 6.15 -14.78 3.85
N GLU A 187 7.02 -15.63 3.30
CA GLU A 187 7.93 -16.47 4.08
C GLU A 187 8.82 -15.63 5.01
N LYS A 188 9.44 -14.57 4.49
CA LYS A 188 10.21 -13.63 5.31
C LYS A 188 9.36 -12.99 6.40
N ASN A 189 8.11 -12.61 6.07
CA ASN A 189 7.19 -12.00 7.03
C ASN A 189 6.88 -12.95 8.19
N GLU A 190 6.59 -14.22 7.92
CA GLU A 190 6.27 -15.20 8.97
C GLU A 190 7.47 -15.46 9.90
N ILE A 191 8.69 -15.46 9.37
CA ILE A 191 9.91 -15.56 10.17
C ILE A 191 10.10 -14.32 11.05
N GLN A 192 9.97 -13.12 10.49
CA GLN A 192 10.20 -11.86 11.20
C GLN A 192 9.11 -11.59 12.25
N LYS A 193 7.85 -11.91 11.94
CA LYS A 193 6.71 -11.77 12.85
C LYS A 193 6.92 -12.50 14.17
N GLN A 194 7.57 -13.66 14.16
CA GLN A 194 7.85 -14.44 15.38
C GLN A 194 8.76 -13.69 16.39
N LYS A 195 9.50 -12.68 15.92
CA LYS A 195 10.39 -11.85 16.74
C LYS A 195 9.72 -10.58 17.25
N ILE A 196 8.48 -10.31 16.79
CA ILE A 196 7.73 -9.10 17.17
C ILE A 196 6.85 -9.45 18.37
N SER A 197 6.84 -8.58 19.36
CA SER A 197 5.96 -8.74 20.51
C SER A 197 4.48 -8.73 20.09
N SER A 198 3.68 -9.61 20.69
CA SER A 198 2.27 -9.79 20.32
C SER A 198 1.40 -8.56 20.57
N ASP A 199 1.83 -7.65 21.44
CA ASP A 199 1.16 -6.35 21.67
C ASP A 199 1.35 -5.35 20.53
N ARG A 200 2.31 -5.60 19.65
CA ARG A 200 2.66 -4.72 18.52
C ARG A 200 2.26 -5.26 17.15
N TYR A 201 1.70 -6.45 17.09
CA TYR A 201 1.29 -7.09 15.84
C TYR A 201 -0.15 -7.60 15.93
N LEU A 202 -0.96 -7.25 14.94
CA LEU A 202 -2.34 -7.68 14.83
C LEU A 202 -2.62 -8.21 13.43
N ASN A 203 -3.08 -9.47 13.36
CA ASN A 203 -3.71 -9.99 12.14
C ASN A 203 -5.19 -9.66 12.17
N ILE A 204 -5.73 -9.24 11.05
CA ILE A 204 -7.17 -9.07 10.83
C ILE A 204 -7.57 -9.75 9.53
N GLU A 205 -8.75 -10.36 9.51
CA GLU A 205 -9.29 -10.93 8.29
C GLU A 205 -10.00 -9.82 7.48
N TYR A 206 -9.87 -9.87 6.17
CA TYR A 206 -10.49 -8.89 5.28
C TYR A 206 -12.02 -8.88 5.39
N GLU A 207 -12.60 -10.06 5.60
CA GLU A 207 -14.03 -10.25 5.80
C GLU A 207 -14.54 -9.50 7.02
N ASP A 208 -13.80 -9.49 8.14
CA ASP A 208 -14.15 -8.75 9.35
C ASP A 208 -14.13 -7.25 9.09
N LEU A 209 -13.13 -6.76 8.31
CA LEU A 209 -13.04 -5.36 7.92
C LEU A 209 -14.24 -4.92 7.06
N VAL A 210 -14.74 -5.80 6.20
CA VAL A 210 -15.89 -5.49 5.31
C VAL A 210 -17.21 -5.59 6.06
N ASN A 211 -17.36 -6.58 6.94
CA ASN A 211 -18.61 -6.87 7.62
C ASN A 211 -18.87 -5.93 8.81
N ASP A 212 -17.84 -5.58 9.58
CA ASP A 212 -17.96 -4.73 10.77
C ASP A 212 -16.75 -3.82 10.98
N PRO A 213 -16.53 -2.84 10.06
CA PRO A 213 -15.36 -1.98 10.09
C PRO A 213 -15.22 -1.17 11.38
N ILE A 214 -16.34 -0.75 11.99
CA ILE A 214 -16.30 0.12 13.17
C ILE A 214 -15.84 -0.65 14.41
N ASN A 215 -16.37 -1.85 14.66
CA ASN A 215 -15.94 -2.68 15.78
C ASN A 215 -14.49 -3.14 15.59
N LEU A 216 -14.11 -3.52 14.37
CA LEU A 216 -12.72 -3.87 14.08
C LEU A 216 -11.76 -2.71 14.36
N VAL A 217 -12.08 -1.48 13.96
CA VAL A 217 -11.24 -0.31 14.27
C VAL A 217 -11.19 -0.07 15.77
N LYS A 218 -12.30 -0.25 16.50
CA LYS A 218 -12.31 -0.17 17.97
C LYS A 218 -11.36 -1.19 18.62
N GLU A 219 -11.33 -2.42 18.10
CA GLU A 219 -10.39 -3.45 18.57
C GLU A 219 -8.94 -3.05 18.31
N ILE A 220 -8.62 -2.52 17.11
CA ILE A 220 -7.30 -2.00 16.77
C ILE A 220 -6.87 -0.90 17.76
N TYR A 221 -7.74 0.07 18.02
CA TYR A 221 -7.44 1.17 18.93
C TYR A 221 -7.25 0.68 20.36
N THR A 222 -8.07 -0.27 20.80
CA THR A 222 -7.92 -0.92 22.11
C THR A 222 -6.61 -1.66 22.21
N LYS A 223 -6.27 -2.46 21.18
CA LYS A 223 -5.05 -3.25 21.12
C LYS A 223 -3.78 -2.40 21.25
N PHE A 224 -3.76 -1.26 20.59
CA PHE A 224 -2.61 -0.36 20.60
C PHE A 224 -2.72 0.78 21.61
N SER A 225 -3.67 0.70 22.55
CA SER A 225 -3.91 1.70 23.60
C SER A 225 -4.11 3.12 23.05
N LEU A 226 -4.82 3.23 21.92
CA LEU A 226 -5.15 4.50 21.30
C LEU A 226 -6.52 5.02 21.79
N SER A 227 -6.69 6.33 21.83
CA SER A 227 -7.97 6.95 22.21
C SER A 227 -9.02 6.76 21.13
N PHE A 228 -10.19 6.25 21.50
CA PHE A 228 -11.32 6.01 20.59
C PHE A 228 -12.59 6.58 21.20
N ASP A 229 -12.87 7.84 20.90
CA ASP A 229 -13.99 8.60 21.48
C ASP A 229 -15.23 8.61 20.57
N GLN A 230 -16.35 9.06 21.09
CA GLN A 230 -17.63 9.09 20.37
C GLN A 230 -17.61 10.01 19.13
N PRO A 231 -16.96 11.20 19.15
CA PRO A 231 -16.80 12.04 17.95
C PRO A 231 -16.08 11.32 16.81
N LEU A 232 -15.00 10.58 17.10
CA LEU A 232 -14.26 9.81 16.11
C LEU A 232 -15.10 8.67 15.53
N ILE A 233 -15.83 7.94 16.39
CA ILE A 233 -16.77 6.89 15.97
C ILE A 233 -17.79 7.45 14.99
N ASN A 234 -18.41 8.58 15.29
CA ASN A 234 -19.41 9.21 14.42
C ASN A 234 -18.81 9.61 13.06
N LYS A 235 -17.58 10.17 13.03
CA LYS A 235 -16.89 10.49 11.78
C LYS A 235 -16.63 9.22 10.94
N MET A 236 -16.20 8.14 11.57
CA MET A 236 -15.96 6.87 10.88
C MET A 236 -17.23 6.23 10.33
N MET A 237 -18.31 6.24 11.10
CA MET A 237 -19.63 5.76 10.65
C MET A 237 -20.11 6.53 9.41
N SER A 238 -20.07 7.86 9.46
CA SER A 238 -20.44 8.69 8.30
C SER A 238 -19.61 8.36 7.06
N TYR A 239 -18.31 8.14 7.22
CA TYR A 239 -17.42 7.76 6.13
C TYR A 239 -17.77 6.38 5.52
N VAL A 240 -18.09 5.39 6.36
CA VAL A 240 -18.53 4.06 5.90
C VAL A 240 -19.85 4.14 5.15
N ASP A 241 -20.81 4.92 5.66
CA ASP A 241 -22.12 5.12 5.03
C ASP A 241 -22.00 5.82 3.65
N GLU A 242 -21.12 6.79 3.52
CA GLU A 242 -20.83 7.46 2.25
C GLU A 242 -20.14 6.51 1.26
N GLY A 243 -19.14 5.76 1.72
CA GLY A 243 -18.40 4.79 0.89
C GLY A 243 -19.26 3.63 0.39
N SER A 244 -20.27 3.21 1.16
CA SER A 244 -21.22 2.16 0.77
C SER A 244 -22.14 2.56 -0.40
N LYS A 245 -22.33 3.85 -0.64
CA LYS A 245 -23.14 4.39 -1.75
C LYS A 245 -22.39 4.45 -3.08
N GLU A 246 -21.05 4.41 -3.05
CA GLU A 246 -20.23 4.33 -4.25
C GLU A 246 -20.12 2.87 -4.71
N ALA A 247 -20.98 2.46 -5.65
CA ALA A 247 -20.92 1.12 -6.24
C ALA A 247 -19.57 0.89 -6.92
N LYS A 248 -18.75 0.00 -6.39
CA LYS A 248 -17.50 -0.42 -7.03
C LYS A 248 -17.84 -1.35 -8.20
N ALA A 249 -17.28 -1.08 -9.37
CA ALA A 249 -17.34 -1.99 -10.50
C ALA A 249 -16.75 -3.35 -10.08
N LYS A 250 -17.52 -4.43 -10.26
CA LYS A 250 -17.02 -5.79 -10.01
C LYS A 250 -16.09 -6.17 -11.16
N HIS A 251 -14.78 -6.17 -10.91
CA HIS A 251 -13.81 -6.70 -11.87
C HIS A 251 -13.85 -8.24 -11.80
N SER A 252 -13.97 -8.87 -12.96
CA SER A 252 -13.83 -10.32 -13.10
C SER A 252 -12.40 -10.61 -13.56
N TYR A 253 -11.64 -11.28 -12.73
CA TYR A 253 -10.34 -11.87 -13.01
C TYR A 253 -10.22 -13.18 -12.25
N SER A 254 -9.53 -14.14 -12.85
CA SER A 254 -9.34 -15.46 -12.25
C SER A 254 -7.85 -15.85 -12.21
N LEU A 255 -7.49 -16.85 -11.44
CA LEU A 255 -6.14 -17.39 -11.40
C LEU A 255 -5.73 -17.96 -12.77
N GLU A 256 -6.68 -18.60 -13.47
CA GLU A 256 -6.49 -19.22 -14.77
C GLU A 256 -6.07 -18.21 -15.84
N ASP A 257 -6.55 -16.96 -15.76
CA ASP A 257 -6.13 -15.88 -16.67
C ASP A 257 -4.63 -15.64 -16.64
N TYR A 258 -4.00 -15.92 -15.50
CA TYR A 258 -2.57 -15.77 -15.23
C TYR A 258 -1.81 -17.10 -15.21
N GLY A 259 -2.46 -18.20 -15.61
CA GLY A 259 -1.87 -19.52 -15.66
C GLY A 259 -1.51 -20.08 -14.28
N LEU A 260 -2.25 -19.69 -13.26
CA LEU A 260 -2.06 -20.11 -11.87
C LEU A 260 -3.14 -21.11 -11.46
N ASP A 261 -2.78 -22.02 -10.57
CA ASP A 261 -3.67 -22.99 -9.94
C ASP A 261 -3.92 -22.62 -8.48
N LYS A 262 -5.15 -22.84 -8.01
CA LYS A 262 -5.57 -22.48 -6.66
C LYS A 262 -4.80 -23.25 -5.57
N GLU A 263 -4.55 -24.53 -5.79
CA GLU A 263 -3.82 -25.36 -4.83
C GLU A 263 -2.36 -24.94 -4.76
N GLU A 264 -1.71 -24.64 -5.91
CA GLU A 264 -0.36 -24.11 -5.95
C GLU A 264 -0.25 -22.78 -5.20
N VAL A 265 -1.21 -21.86 -5.41
CA VAL A 265 -1.24 -20.56 -4.76
C VAL A 265 -1.37 -20.70 -3.25
N HIS A 266 -2.30 -21.53 -2.77
CA HIS A 266 -2.48 -21.76 -1.35
C HIS A 266 -1.26 -22.44 -0.72
N ASN A 267 -0.63 -23.40 -1.39
CA ASN A 267 0.57 -24.08 -0.90
C ASN A 267 1.77 -23.13 -0.76
N LYS A 268 1.91 -22.17 -1.68
CA LYS A 268 3.04 -21.21 -1.67
C LYS A 268 2.80 -19.98 -0.80
N LEU A 269 1.55 -19.58 -0.62
CA LEU A 269 1.16 -18.42 0.17
C LEU A 269 0.42 -18.80 1.45
N ASN A 270 0.73 -19.99 2.01
CA ASN A 270 0.12 -20.45 3.26
C ASN A 270 0.08 -19.33 4.31
N PHE A 271 -1.14 -18.91 4.62
CA PHE A 271 -1.43 -18.10 5.80
C PHE A 271 -1.77 -19.09 6.93
N SER A 272 -0.76 -19.50 7.65
CA SER A 272 -0.94 -20.27 8.90
C SER A 272 -1.24 -19.31 10.05
#